data_642937f7a35f8d81c8e195c00113c557
#
_entry.id   642937f7a35f8d81c8e195c00113c557
#
_cell.length_a   1.000
_cell.length_b   1.000
_cell.length_c   1.000
_cell.angle_alpha   90.00
_cell.angle_beta   90.00
_cell.angle_gamma   90.00
#
_symmetry.space_group_name_H-M   'P 1'
#
loop_
_entity.id
_entity.type
_entity.pdbx_description
1 polymer ?
#
loop_
_entity_poly.entity_id
_entity_poly.type
_entity_poly.pdbx_seq_one_letter_code
_entity_poly.pdbx_strand_id
1 'polypeptide(L)'
;MCAQAADANGNLFTGPNTEDTPAIIEATAFKGGIVIAQVNEVLGDLPRVDIPGDWVDFVIQAPTPNLIEPLFTRDPAAISEIQILMAMMAIKGIYAEYGVQRLNHGIGFDTAAIELILPTYGESLGLKGKICKHWALNPHPALIPAIEAGWVDSIHSFGSELGMESYVRARPDVFFTGADGSLR
;
A
#
# COMPACT_ATOMS: atom_id res chain seq x y z
N MET A 1 19.97 -5.38 4.24
CA MET A 1 18.58 -5.36 3.79
C MET A 1 18.36 -6.34 2.65
N CYS A 2 17.11 -6.72 2.36
CA CYS A 2 16.74 -7.46 1.14
C CYS A 2 15.99 -6.54 0.19
N ALA A 3 16.20 -6.72 -1.12
CA ALA A 3 15.45 -6.04 -2.16
C ALA A 3 15.12 -7.02 -3.30
N GLN A 4 14.13 -6.68 -4.12
CA GLN A 4 13.73 -7.54 -5.23
C GLN A 4 14.76 -7.51 -6.34
N ALA A 5 15.25 -6.34 -6.72
CA ALA A 5 16.23 -6.22 -7.78
C ALA A 5 17.21 -5.07 -7.57
N ALA A 6 18.35 -5.15 -8.24
CA ALA A 6 19.29 -4.05 -8.43
C ALA A 6 19.58 -3.86 -9.91
N ASP A 7 19.99 -2.65 -10.30
CA ASP A 7 20.61 -2.39 -11.60
C ASP A 7 22.15 -2.38 -11.53
N ALA A 8 22.79 -2.16 -12.66
CA ALA A 8 24.26 -2.10 -12.76
C ALA A 8 24.88 -0.93 -11.99
N ASN A 9 24.11 0.09 -11.64
CA ASN A 9 24.55 1.27 -10.87
C ASN A 9 24.31 1.10 -9.36
N GLY A 10 23.79 -0.06 -8.94
CA GLY A 10 23.47 -0.32 -7.53
C GLY A 10 22.15 0.29 -7.06
N ASN A 11 21.35 0.91 -7.93
CA ASN A 11 20.02 1.33 -7.58
C ASN A 11 19.16 0.11 -7.24
N LEU A 12 18.26 0.25 -6.25
CA LEU A 12 17.46 -0.86 -5.78
C LEU A 12 15.97 -0.64 -6.03
N PHE A 13 15.32 -1.72 -6.42
CA PHE A 13 13.87 -1.90 -6.36
C PHE A 13 13.54 -2.84 -5.20
N THR A 14 12.86 -2.34 -4.18
CA THR A 14 12.59 -3.09 -2.96
C THR A 14 11.46 -4.10 -3.11
N GLY A 15 10.67 -4.00 -4.18
CA GLY A 15 9.53 -4.88 -4.40
C GLY A 15 8.20 -4.17 -4.09
N PRO A 16 7.15 -4.94 -3.78
CA PRO A 16 5.79 -4.39 -3.64
C PRO A 16 5.61 -3.51 -2.40
N ASN A 17 6.47 -3.63 -1.40
CA ASN A 17 6.37 -2.89 -0.16
C ASN A 17 7.70 -2.25 0.21
N THR A 18 7.76 -0.94 0.19
CA THR A 18 8.96 -0.17 0.55
C THR A 18 8.95 0.29 2.00
N GLU A 19 7.79 0.67 2.52
CA GLU A 19 7.58 1.22 3.87
C GLU A 19 8.71 2.17 4.32
N ASP A 20 9.28 1.94 5.51
CA ASP A 20 10.35 2.77 6.08
C ASP A 20 11.75 2.43 5.55
N THR A 21 11.90 1.42 4.70
CA THR A 21 13.20 0.93 4.22
C THR A 21 14.04 2.04 3.57
N PRO A 22 13.53 2.88 2.65
CA PRO A 22 14.31 3.96 2.08
C PRO A 22 14.82 4.96 3.13
N ALA A 23 13.98 5.34 4.09
CA ALA A 23 14.35 6.27 5.16
C ALA A 23 15.43 5.71 6.09
N ILE A 24 15.37 4.42 6.41
CA ILE A 24 16.38 3.74 7.21
C ILE A 24 17.72 3.69 6.47
N ILE A 25 17.70 3.37 5.17
CA ILE A 25 18.91 3.31 4.34
C ILE A 25 19.52 4.70 4.17
N GLU A 26 18.71 5.72 3.87
CA GLU A 26 19.16 7.10 3.81
C GLU A 26 19.86 7.52 5.10
N ALA A 27 19.20 7.31 6.24
CA ALA A 27 19.77 7.66 7.54
C ALA A 27 21.08 6.90 7.83
N THR A 28 21.20 5.65 7.38
CA THR A 28 22.41 4.84 7.53
C THR A 28 23.54 5.39 6.68
N ALA A 29 23.31 5.63 5.39
CA ALA A 29 24.28 6.15 4.45
C ALA A 29 24.82 7.52 4.88
N PHE A 30 23.93 8.47 5.20
CA PHE A 30 24.29 9.83 5.60
C PHE A 30 24.99 9.92 6.96
N LYS A 31 24.90 8.89 7.79
CA LYS A 31 25.64 8.80 9.06
C LYS A 31 26.95 7.98 8.96
N GLY A 32 27.38 7.63 7.75
CA GLY A 32 28.59 6.88 7.51
C GLY A 32 28.51 5.42 7.93
N GLY A 33 27.30 4.86 7.97
CA GLY A 33 27.07 3.43 8.11
C GLY A 33 27.35 2.67 6.82
N ILE A 34 27.37 1.34 6.88
CA ILE A 34 27.55 0.47 5.71
C ILE A 34 26.21 -0.14 5.34
N VAL A 35 25.84 0.00 4.07
CA VAL A 35 24.61 -0.55 3.50
C VAL A 35 24.94 -1.75 2.61
N ILE A 36 24.51 -2.93 3.03
CA ILE A 36 24.62 -4.18 2.28
C ILE A 36 23.23 -4.59 1.82
N ALA A 37 23.03 -4.69 0.52
CA ALA A 37 21.77 -5.13 -0.09
C ALA A 37 21.93 -6.54 -0.66
N GLN A 38 21.07 -7.46 -0.24
CA GLN A 38 20.90 -8.76 -0.87
C GLN A 38 19.69 -8.66 -1.81
N VAL A 39 19.90 -9.00 -3.09
CA VAL A 39 18.86 -8.89 -4.12
C VAL A 39 18.55 -10.25 -4.73
N ASN A 40 17.33 -10.43 -5.21
CA ASN A 40 16.93 -11.65 -5.91
C ASN A 40 17.49 -11.69 -7.34
N GLU A 41 17.55 -10.53 -7.99
CA GLU A 41 17.98 -10.43 -9.39
C GLU A 41 18.72 -9.12 -9.68
N VAL A 42 19.52 -9.14 -10.71
CA VAL A 42 20.17 -7.94 -11.27
C VAL A 42 19.58 -7.70 -12.66
N LEU A 43 18.97 -6.53 -12.87
CA LEU A 43 18.27 -6.14 -14.09
C LEU A 43 19.00 -5.03 -14.83
N GLY A 44 18.77 -4.92 -16.15
CA GLY A 44 19.28 -3.78 -16.92
C GLY A 44 18.56 -2.48 -16.56
N ASP A 45 17.22 -2.57 -16.42
CA ASP A 45 16.34 -1.46 -16.04
C ASP A 45 15.41 -1.87 -14.91
N LEU A 46 15.29 -1.04 -13.90
CA LEU A 46 14.36 -1.26 -12.78
C LEU A 46 12.97 -0.71 -13.08
N PRO A 47 11.90 -1.34 -12.59
CA PRO A 47 10.53 -0.80 -12.69
C PRO A 47 10.40 0.60 -12.08
N ARG A 48 11.13 0.83 -10.99
CA ARG A 48 11.32 2.12 -10.30
C ARG A 48 12.58 2.03 -9.45
N VAL A 49 13.13 3.18 -9.08
CA VAL A 49 14.22 3.26 -8.11
C VAL A 49 13.64 3.66 -6.77
N ASP A 50 13.69 2.76 -5.80
CA ASP A 50 13.27 3.02 -4.41
C ASP A 50 14.43 3.53 -3.57
N ILE A 51 15.64 3.04 -3.83
CA ILE A 51 16.88 3.41 -3.13
C ILE A 51 17.96 3.70 -4.16
N PRO A 52 18.51 4.92 -4.19
CA PRO A 52 19.63 5.28 -5.05
C PRO A 52 20.89 4.44 -4.77
N GLY A 53 21.62 4.06 -5.82
CA GLY A 53 22.85 3.28 -5.69
C GLY A 53 23.94 3.96 -4.87
N ASP A 54 23.97 5.30 -4.86
CA ASP A 54 24.91 6.10 -4.03
C ASP A 54 24.75 5.88 -2.52
N TRP A 55 23.65 5.28 -2.11
CA TRP A 55 23.40 4.95 -0.69
C TRP A 55 23.76 3.50 -0.36
N VAL A 56 24.24 2.72 -1.33
CA VAL A 56 24.48 1.28 -1.21
C VAL A 56 25.96 0.97 -1.39
N ASP A 57 26.58 0.39 -0.38
CA ASP A 57 28.02 0.04 -0.46
C ASP A 57 28.23 -1.31 -1.15
N PHE A 58 27.36 -2.27 -0.94
CA PHE A 58 27.48 -3.62 -1.49
C PHE A 58 26.13 -4.17 -1.95
N VAL A 59 26.11 -4.70 -3.18
CA VAL A 59 24.98 -5.48 -3.71
C VAL A 59 25.43 -6.93 -3.87
N ILE A 60 24.66 -7.85 -3.28
CA ILE A 60 24.92 -9.29 -3.33
C ILE A 60 23.70 -9.98 -3.90
N GLN A 61 23.86 -10.68 -5.03
CA GLN A 61 22.76 -11.49 -5.55
C GLN A 61 22.59 -12.75 -4.72
N ALA A 62 21.38 -13.04 -4.28
CA ALA A 62 21.04 -14.26 -3.56
C ALA A 62 21.22 -15.48 -4.45
N PRO A 63 21.88 -16.55 -4.00
CA PRO A 63 21.98 -17.80 -4.75
C PRO A 63 20.61 -18.48 -4.95
N THR A 64 19.68 -18.23 -4.03
CA THR A 64 18.29 -18.62 -4.13
C THR A 64 17.45 -17.39 -3.81
N PRO A 65 16.48 -17.03 -4.64
CA PRO A 65 15.65 -15.86 -4.40
C PRO A 65 14.95 -15.93 -3.03
N ASN A 66 15.02 -14.82 -2.31
CA ASN A 66 14.20 -14.64 -1.11
C ASN A 66 12.79 -14.29 -1.54
N LEU A 67 11.82 -14.89 -0.91
CA LEU A 67 10.44 -14.49 -1.07
C LEU A 67 10.25 -13.13 -0.42
N ILE A 68 10.08 -12.09 -1.25
CA ILE A 68 9.70 -10.75 -0.80
C ILE A 68 8.19 -10.68 -0.94
N GLU A 69 7.51 -11.10 0.10
CA GLU A 69 6.06 -10.97 0.18
C GLU A 69 5.68 -9.57 0.63
N PRO A 70 4.56 -9.03 0.12
CA PRO A 70 3.90 -7.94 0.80
C PRO A 70 3.62 -8.40 2.23
N LEU A 71 3.83 -7.50 3.18
CA LEU A 71 3.80 -7.80 4.61
C LEU A 71 2.50 -8.53 5.04
N PHE A 72 1.42 -8.36 4.28
CA PHE A 72 0.15 -9.06 4.44
C PHE A 72 -0.59 -9.11 3.09
N THR A 73 -0.85 -10.29 2.60
CA THR A 73 -1.80 -10.53 1.52
C THR A 73 -3.21 -10.47 2.10
N ARG A 74 -3.96 -9.45 1.74
CA ARG A 74 -5.37 -9.33 2.09
C ARG A 74 -6.23 -9.93 0.97
N ASP A 75 -6.11 -11.24 0.80
CA ASP A 75 -6.99 -11.96 -0.11
C ASP A 75 -8.45 -11.84 0.36
N PRO A 76 -9.33 -11.18 -0.41
CA PRO A 76 -10.74 -11.06 -0.03
C PRO A 76 -11.42 -12.40 0.24
N ALA A 77 -10.97 -13.49 -0.41
CA ALA A 77 -11.51 -14.83 -0.21
C ALA A 77 -11.18 -15.42 1.17
N ALA A 78 -10.17 -14.89 1.86
CA ALA A 78 -9.80 -15.32 3.21
C ALA A 78 -10.54 -14.57 4.32
N ILE A 79 -11.34 -13.54 3.98
CA ILE A 79 -12.14 -12.79 4.95
C ILE A 79 -13.29 -13.67 5.47
N SER A 80 -13.34 -13.87 6.77
CA SER A 80 -14.35 -14.69 7.43
C SER A 80 -15.68 -13.96 7.64
N GLU A 81 -16.76 -14.72 7.82
CA GLU A 81 -18.09 -14.17 8.16
C GLU A 81 -18.08 -13.35 9.45
N ILE A 82 -17.26 -13.73 10.42
CA ILE A 82 -17.10 -12.99 11.68
C ILE A 82 -16.51 -11.62 11.41
N GLN A 83 -15.50 -11.52 10.55
CA GLN A 83 -14.88 -10.25 10.16
C GLN A 83 -15.87 -9.36 9.39
N ILE A 84 -16.68 -9.94 8.52
CA ILE A 84 -17.78 -9.21 7.87
C ILE A 84 -18.77 -8.65 8.88
N LEU A 85 -19.19 -9.44 9.86
CA LEU A 85 -20.11 -8.97 10.92
C LEU A 85 -19.47 -7.85 11.74
N MET A 86 -18.21 -8.00 12.15
CA MET A 86 -17.47 -6.96 12.87
C MET A 86 -17.36 -5.67 12.03
N ALA A 87 -17.10 -5.80 10.73
CA ALA A 87 -17.06 -4.67 9.80
C ALA A 87 -18.41 -3.95 9.70
N MET A 88 -19.51 -4.70 9.62
CA MET A 88 -20.87 -4.11 9.65
C MET A 88 -21.14 -3.33 10.94
N MET A 89 -20.71 -3.87 12.08
CA MET A 89 -20.84 -3.20 13.37
C MET A 89 -19.97 -1.93 13.42
N ALA A 90 -18.75 -1.98 12.93
CA ALA A 90 -17.85 -0.82 12.89
C ALA A 90 -18.39 0.29 11.97
N ILE A 91 -18.86 -0.05 10.78
CA ILE A 91 -19.46 0.92 9.85
C ILE A 91 -20.68 1.60 10.48
N LYS A 92 -21.60 0.83 11.04
CA LYS A 92 -22.83 1.37 11.61
C LYS A 92 -22.64 2.06 12.96
N GLY A 93 -21.91 1.41 13.87
CA GLY A 93 -21.81 1.85 15.26
C GLY A 93 -20.68 2.82 15.54
N ILE A 94 -19.70 2.94 14.63
CA ILE A 94 -18.58 3.85 14.80
C ILE A 94 -18.53 4.86 13.62
N TYR A 95 -18.35 4.40 12.40
CA TYR A 95 -18.08 5.32 11.29
C TYR A 95 -19.28 6.19 10.96
N ALA A 96 -20.48 5.61 10.93
CA ALA A 96 -21.70 6.38 10.71
C ALA A 96 -22.05 7.28 11.88
N GLU A 97 -21.93 6.77 13.11
CA GLU A 97 -22.28 7.52 14.34
C GLU A 97 -21.40 8.77 14.51
N TYR A 98 -20.11 8.65 14.26
CA TYR A 98 -19.15 9.75 14.42
C TYR A 98 -18.81 10.48 13.11
N GLY A 99 -19.44 10.13 11.98
CA GLY A 99 -19.19 10.75 10.68
C GLY A 99 -17.74 10.65 10.25
N VAL A 100 -17.10 9.48 10.43
CA VAL A 100 -15.65 9.29 10.20
C VAL A 100 -15.32 9.39 8.73
N GLN A 101 -14.67 10.47 8.33
CA GLN A 101 -14.31 10.72 6.92
C GLN A 101 -12.85 10.43 6.60
N ARG A 102 -11.96 10.48 7.59
CA ARG A 102 -10.53 10.25 7.45
C ARG A 102 -10.09 9.06 8.26
N LEU A 103 -9.35 8.15 7.61
CA LEU A 103 -9.02 6.84 8.14
C LEU A 103 -7.54 6.53 7.92
N ASN A 104 -6.93 5.93 8.92
CA ASN A 104 -5.69 5.19 8.75
C ASN A 104 -6.03 3.72 9.06
N HIS A 105 -6.13 2.91 8.01
CA HIS A 105 -6.37 1.48 8.18
C HIS A 105 -5.03 0.73 8.23
N GLY A 106 -4.92 -0.12 9.23
CA GLY A 106 -3.85 -1.11 9.31
C GLY A 106 -4.02 -2.21 8.27
N ILE A 107 -3.01 -3.03 8.18
CA ILE A 107 -2.92 -4.18 7.29
C ILE A 107 -3.53 -5.41 7.97
N GLY A 108 -4.77 -5.67 7.80
CA GLY A 108 -5.41 -6.83 8.40
C GLY A 108 -6.74 -7.16 7.72
N PHE A 109 -7.20 -8.38 7.93
CA PHE A 109 -8.46 -8.84 7.34
C PHE A 109 -9.67 -8.11 7.92
N ASP A 110 -9.59 -7.63 9.16
CA ASP A 110 -10.70 -6.89 9.79
C ASP A 110 -10.93 -5.54 9.09
N THR A 111 -9.86 -4.80 8.81
CA THR A 111 -9.94 -3.55 8.06
C THR A 111 -10.27 -3.80 6.59
N ALA A 112 -9.71 -4.83 5.97
CA ALA A 112 -10.06 -5.24 4.62
C ALA A 112 -11.55 -5.61 4.47
N ALA A 113 -12.14 -6.23 5.49
CA ALA A 113 -13.57 -6.52 5.52
C ALA A 113 -14.42 -5.24 5.50
N ILE A 114 -14.02 -4.20 6.26
CA ILE A 114 -14.70 -2.90 6.23
C ILE A 114 -14.66 -2.31 4.82
N GLU A 115 -13.49 -2.29 4.20
CA GLU A 115 -13.27 -1.74 2.86
C GLU A 115 -14.09 -2.47 1.79
N LEU A 116 -14.13 -3.80 1.88
CA LEU A 116 -14.85 -4.67 0.95
C LEU A 116 -16.35 -4.42 0.94
N ILE A 117 -16.95 -4.19 2.12
CA ILE A 117 -18.43 -4.09 2.25
C ILE A 117 -18.95 -2.66 2.16
N LEU A 118 -18.09 -1.64 2.06
CA LEU A 118 -18.52 -0.24 1.88
C LEU A 118 -19.49 -0.07 0.70
N PRO A 119 -19.18 -0.55 -0.54
CA PRO A 119 -20.04 -0.34 -1.69
C PRO A 119 -21.34 -1.16 -1.67
N THR A 120 -21.51 -2.04 -0.70
CA THR A 120 -22.72 -2.85 -0.52
C THR A 120 -23.47 -2.47 0.75
N TYR A 121 -22.94 -2.86 1.90
CA TYR A 121 -23.58 -2.58 3.18
C TYR A 121 -23.63 -1.08 3.50
N GLY A 122 -22.54 -0.35 3.30
CA GLY A 122 -22.52 1.10 3.49
C GLY A 122 -23.52 1.83 2.59
N GLU A 123 -23.63 1.41 1.32
CA GLU A 123 -24.62 1.94 0.38
C GLU A 123 -26.05 1.69 0.87
N SER A 124 -26.35 0.49 1.37
CA SER A 124 -27.68 0.14 1.92
C SER A 124 -28.09 1.03 3.09
N LEU A 125 -27.13 1.61 3.79
CA LEU A 125 -27.35 2.56 4.90
C LEU A 125 -27.35 4.04 4.43
N GLY A 126 -27.17 4.31 3.15
CA GLY A 126 -27.11 5.68 2.58
C GLY A 126 -25.91 6.49 3.10
N LEU A 127 -24.76 5.85 3.32
CA LEU A 127 -23.59 6.46 3.94
C LEU A 127 -22.56 7.01 2.93
N LYS A 128 -22.72 6.74 1.64
CA LYS A 128 -21.83 7.23 0.60
C LYS A 128 -21.69 8.76 0.64
N GLY A 129 -20.45 9.26 0.55
CA GLY A 129 -20.13 10.67 0.66
C GLY A 129 -20.21 11.26 2.08
N LYS A 130 -20.63 10.48 3.07
CA LYS A 130 -20.72 10.92 4.47
C LYS A 130 -19.57 10.40 5.33
N ILE A 131 -19.04 9.22 5.00
CA ILE A 131 -17.95 8.56 5.73
C ILE A 131 -16.88 8.06 4.75
N CYS A 132 -15.72 7.68 5.25
CA CYS A 132 -14.68 6.91 4.54
C CYS A 132 -14.18 7.56 3.23
N LYS A 133 -13.97 8.87 3.23
CA LYS A 133 -13.59 9.62 2.02
C LYS A 133 -12.09 9.68 1.78
N HIS A 134 -11.30 9.79 2.84
CA HIS A 134 -9.86 10.02 2.76
C HIS A 134 -9.10 8.96 3.57
N TRP A 135 -8.14 8.31 2.94
CA TRP A 135 -7.49 7.13 3.49
C TRP A 135 -5.98 7.29 3.55
N ALA A 136 -5.37 6.75 4.59
CA ALA A 136 -3.96 6.47 4.66
C ALA A 136 -3.77 4.97 4.83
N LEU A 137 -3.29 4.27 3.81
CA LEU A 137 -3.11 2.82 3.80
C LEU A 137 -2.27 2.36 2.60
N ASN A 138 -1.84 1.12 2.64
CA ASN A 138 -1.31 0.43 1.46
C ASN A 138 -2.50 -0.14 0.66
N PRO A 139 -2.72 0.33 -0.58
CA PRO A 139 -3.84 -0.12 -1.41
C PRO A 139 -3.75 -1.61 -1.72
N HIS A 140 -4.90 -2.27 -1.71
CA HIS A 140 -5.02 -3.71 -1.95
C HIS A 140 -6.36 -4.05 -2.65
N PRO A 141 -6.50 -5.25 -3.22
CA PRO A 141 -7.65 -5.60 -4.05
C PRO A 141 -9.03 -5.43 -3.37
N ALA A 142 -9.15 -5.63 -2.05
CA ALA A 142 -10.43 -5.50 -1.36
C ALA A 142 -10.99 -4.06 -1.38
N LEU A 143 -10.14 -3.04 -1.57
CA LEU A 143 -10.56 -1.64 -1.64
C LEU A 143 -11.01 -1.21 -3.05
N ILE A 144 -10.61 -1.93 -4.09
CA ILE A 144 -10.94 -1.56 -5.49
C ILE A 144 -12.43 -1.32 -5.70
N PRO A 145 -13.36 -2.21 -5.24
CA PRO A 145 -14.78 -1.97 -5.41
C PRO A 145 -15.28 -0.66 -4.79
N ALA A 146 -14.73 -0.26 -3.65
CA ALA A 146 -15.10 1.01 -3.01
C ALA A 146 -14.56 2.22 -3.79
N ILE A 147 -13.36 2.15 -4.34
CA ILE A 147 -12.79 3.19 -5.20
C ILE A 147 -13.62 3.34 -6.47
N GLU A 148 -13.88 2.24 -7.17
CA GLU A 148 -14.66 2.26 -8.43
C GLU A 148 -16.12 2.71 -8.22
N ALA A 149 -16.68 2.41 -7.06
CA ALA A 149 -18.02 2.90 -6.70
C ALA A 149 -18.01 4.37 -6.23
N GLY A 150 -16.87 5.06 -6.20
CA GLY A 150 -16.77 6.47 -5.84
C GLY A 150 -16.99 6.75 -4.34
N TRP A 151 -16.56 5.85 -3.47
CA TRP A 151 -16.55 6.05 -2.02
C TRP A 151 -15.33 6.82 -1.54
N VAL A 152 -14.23 6.75 -2.30
CA VAL A 152 -12.92 7.22 -1.90
C VAL A 152 -12.53 8.44 -2.70
N ASP A 153 -12.33 9.56 -2.03
CA ASP A 153 -11.89 10.83 -2.65
C ASP A 153 -10.36 10.88 -2.76
N SER A 154 -9.63 10.27 -1.82
CA SER A 154 -8.17 10.28 -1.83
C SER A 154 -7.55 9.16 -1.00
N ILE A 155 -6.38 8.70 -1.47
CA ILE A 155 -5.54 7.75 -0.74
C ILE A 155 -4.12 8.29 -0.64
N HIS A 156 -3.62 8.43 0.59
CA HIS A 156 -2.21 8.57 0.87
C HIS A 156 -1.61 7.17 1.05
N SER A 157 -0.79 6.76 0.08
CA SER A 157 -0.23 5.41 0.03
C SER A 157 1.21 5.41 0.51
N PHE A 158 1.57 4.44 1.35
CA PHE A 158 2.96 4.20 1.80
C PHE A 158 3.68 3.18 0.92
N GLY A 159 2.98 2.51 0.04
CA GLY A 159 3.43 1.44 -0.83
C GLY A 159 2.22 0.80 -1.49
N SER A 160 2.39 -0.38 -2.05
CA SER A 160 1.27 -1.12 -2.63
C SER A 160 1.43 -2.62 -2.39
N GLU A 161 0.33 -3.36 -2.38
CA GLU A 161 0.40 -4.81 -2.44
C GLU A 161 0.74 -5.29 -3.84
N LEU A 162 1.24 -6.52 -3.93
CA LEU A 162 1.63 -7.14 -5.19
C LEU A 162 0.48 -7.07 -6.22
N GLY A 163 0.79 -6.57 -7.41
CA GLY A 163 -0.18 -6.42 -8.50
C GLY A 163 -1.02 -5.14 -8.46
N MET A 164 -0.85 -4.28 -7.46
CA MET A 164 -1.59 -3.02 -7.37
C MET A 164 -0.94 -1.85 -8.12
N GLU A 165 0.32 -1.97 -8.54
CA GLU A 165 1.08 -0.86 -9.14
C GLU A 165 0.41 -0.31 -10.41
N SER A 166 -0.09 -1.19 -11.27
CA SER A 166 -0.78 -0.77 -12.50
C SER A 166 -2.10 -0.07 -12.19
N TYR A 167 -2.84 -0.55 -11.21
CA TYR A 167 -4.09 0.06 -10.77
C TYR A 167 -3.84 1.45 -10.16
N VAL A 168 -2.89 1.58 -9.26
CA VAL A 168 -2.51 2.85 -8.63
C VAL A 168 -2.12 3.88 -9.69
N ARG A 169 -1.32 3.50 -10.69
CA ARG A 169 -0.94 4.39 -11.80
C ARG A 169 -2.12 4.80 -12.69
N ALA A 170 -3.12 3.94 -12.83
CA ALA A 170 -4.31 4.21 -13.63
C ALA A 170 -5.32 5.14 -12.92
N ARG A 171 -5.15 5.37 -11.62
CA ARG A 171 -6.06 6.19 -10.80
C ARG A 171 -5.33 7.38 -10.13
N PRO A 172 -4.69 8.27 -10.93
CA PRO A 172 -4.01 9.45 -10.38
C PRO A 172 -4.97 10.40 -9.64
N ASP A 173 -6.24 10.39 -10.00
CA ASP A 173 -7.33 11.14 -9.37
C ASP A 173 -7.50 10.81 -7.88
N VAL A 174 -7.21 9.57 -7.50
CA VAL A 174 -7.34 9.08 -6.12
C VAL A 174 -6.01 9.08 -5.37
N PHE A 175 -4.92 8.69 -6.05
CA PHE A 175 -3.63 8.43 -5.40
C PHE A 175 -2.63 9.60 -5.47
N PHE A 176 -2.70 10.46 -6.49
CA PHE A 176 -1.64 11.44 -6.74
C PHE A 176 -2.14 12.87 -6.85
N THR A 177 -3.37 13.07 -7.31
CA THR A 177 -3.94 14.40 -7.49
C THR A 177 -5.27 14.53 -6.76
N GLY A 178 -5.52 15.70 -6.19
CA GLY A 178 -6.83 16.04 -5.67
C GLY A 178 -7.84 16.32 -6.79
N ALA A 179 -9.12 16.38 -6.44
CA ALA A 179 -10.18 16.81 -7.36
C ALA A 179 -9.95 18.24 -7.91
N ASP A 180 -9.16 19.04 -7.18
CA ASP A 180 -8.71 20.39 -7.56
C ASP A 180 -7.39 20.39 -8.37
N GLY A 181 -6.84 19.21 -8.67
CA GLY A 181 -5.56 19.05 -9.36
C GLY A 181 -4.32 19.25 -8.48
N SER A 182 -4.48 19.44 -7.18
CA SER A 182 -3.35 19.51 -6.25
C SER A 182 -2.68 18.15 -6.10
N LEU A 183 -1.38 18.14 -5.88
CA LEU A 183 -0.65 16.92 -5.50
C LEU A 183 -1.03 16.50 -4.06
N ARG A 184 -1.08 15.21 -3.83
CA ARG A 184 -1.40 14.60 -2.54
C ARG A 184 -0.22 13.83 -1.99
#